data_dc6742180d528da187352a8bdf239d7e
#
_entry.id   dc6742180d528da187352a8bdf239d7e
#
_cell.length_a   1.000
_cell.length_b   1.000
_cell.length_c   1.000
_cell.angle_alpha   90.00
_cell.angle_beta   90.00
_cell.angle_gamma   90.00
#
_symmetry.space_group_name_H-M   'P 1'
#
loop_
_entity.id
_entity.type
_entity.pdbx_description
1 polymer ?
#
loop_
_entity_poly.entity_id
_entity_poly.type
_entity_poly.pdbx_seq_one_letter_code
_entity_poly.pdbx_strand_id
1 'polypeptide(L)'
;MHTLNKIIIENFKSIEKLELNLHVYTPVVGYNNAGKSNIMEAIDWFLTQGRLDENMIRNGSKPAVVTGTITGVSDCLIEELDEKHQKQIGPYIIDGNVTFRLEQQEPGGAKKLRTLTVRDPEIENVDDENAFTTNPSGIPEALSKLFPESIFIRAMENATDDVANNKSTTTIGKLIKQITDPVKVQHEEEIKDAIGSIDSLFSAEGDKRVDSFKEFDRIADENITNFFPGISLKLHVPAPTIDDIFRQGTVKFSEDGEELRDFALLGHGAQRSIQMAMIKMLSEYGLNIDSDSRKFLLIEEPELYLHPKAILVLRNALKKLSKAGYQVLFATHSPLIITKEDIADTILIRKTNDNGTYRLSSVRESVKEVIKENENQADALFELSNSTKLLFADRAILVEGKTELKLLPALYKIISEKEDNQSNVVFIPLSGSGNMINSSTILKTMDLDHLCLVDLDFCFKVACKKGLLGAEDEDIQAILTLFAKFKDEGKYELDNEGLPTKNSLTNTPA
;
A
#
# COMPACT_ATOMS: atom_id res chain seq x y z
N MET A 1 -1.21 -10.75 15.41
CA MET A 1 -0.94 -9.43 14.84
C MET A 1 -2.10 -9.05 13.91
N HIS A 2 -2.90 -8.07 14.29
CA HIS A 2 -4.15 -7.65 13.66
C HIS A 2 -3.90 -6.90 12.34
N THR A 3 -4.30 -7.43 11.18
CA THR A 3 -4.04 -6.85 9.84
C THR A 3 -5.21 -7.11 8.90
N LEU A 4 -5.43 -6.20 7.97
CA LEU A 4 -6.25 -6.45 6.79
C LEU A 4 -5.44 -7.30 5.80
N ASN A 5 -5.73 -8.60 5.75
CA ASN A 5 -4.94 -9.57 4.99
C ASN A 5 -5.43 -9.73 3.55
N LYS A 6 -6.75 -9.70 3.35
CA LYS A 6 -7.38 -9.89 2.04
C LYS A 6 -8.42 -8.82 1.80
N ILE A 7 -8.51 -8.31 0.58
CA ILE A 7 -9.56 -7.39 0.17
C ILE A 7 -10.08 -7.75 -1.22
N ILE A 8 -11.41 -7.66 -1.38
CA ILE A 8 -12.10 -7.80 -2.66
C ILE A 8 -12.86 -6.50 -2.90
N ILE A 9 -12.62 -5.87 -4.04
CA ILE A 9 -13.22 -4.60 -4.44
C ILE A 9 -14.06 -4.85 -5.68
N GLU A 10 -15.34 -4.46 -5.67
CA GLU A 10 -16.26 -4.67 -6.77
C GLU A 10 -17.02 -3.37 -7.09
N ASN A 11 -17.16 -3.07 -8.36
CA ASN A 11 -17.89 -1.92 -8.88
C ASN A 11 -17.43 -0.55 -8.33
N PHE A 12 -16.11 -0.36 -8.18
CA PHE A 12 -15.54 0.86 -7.63
C PHE A 12 -14.63 1.56 -8.67
N LYS A 13 -14.98 2.77 -9.09
CA LYS A 13 -14.23 3.56 -10.10
C LYS A 13 -13.85 2.76 -11.34
N SER A 14 -12.56 2.52 -11.59
CA SER A 14 -12.09 1.72 -12.73
C SER A 14 -12.09 0.21 -12.44
N ILE A 15 -12.42 -0.20 -11.23
CA ILE A 15 -12.38 -1.60 -10.79
C ILE A 15 -13.75 -2.22 -11.01
N GLU A 16 -13.83 -3.29 -11.80
CA GLU A 16 -15.03 -4.11 -11.91
C GLU A 16 -15.06 -5.14 -10.79
N LYS A 17 -14.04 -5.98 -10.71
CA LYS A 17 -13.78 -6.91 -9.60
C LYS A 17 -12.27 -7.11 -9.46
N LEU A 18 -11.77 -6.94 -8.24
CA LEU A 18 -10.35 -7.08 -7.94
C LEU A 18 -10.16 -7.71 -6.56
N GLU A 19 -9.37 -8.77 -6.50
CA GLU A 19 -8.99 -9.45 -5.29
C GLU A 19 -7.49 -9.24 -5.02
N LEU A 20 -7.15 -8.82 -3.80
CA LEU A 20 -5.78 -8.54 -3.38
C LEU A 20 -5.48 -9.22 -2.04
N ASN A 21 -4.30 -9.83 -1.94
CA ASN A 21 -3.71 -10.24 -0.69
C ASN A 21 -2.76 -9.13 -0.21
N LEU A 22 -2.95 -8.69 1.02
CA LEU A 22 -2.18 -7.59 1.60
C LEU A 22 -1.24 -8.13 2.67
N HIS A 23 -0.04 -7.63 2.67
CA HIS A 23 0.98 -7.93 3.69
C HIS A 23 1.17 -6.72 4.60
N VAL A 24 2.01 -6.87 5.62
CA VAL A 24 2.33 -5.77 6.56
C VAL A 24 3.05 -4.62 5.84
N TYR A 25 3.75 -4.91 4.74
CA TYR A 25 4.41 -3.95 3.86
C TYR A 25 4.13 -4.33 2.41
N THR A 26 3.31 -3.56 1.72
CA THR A 26 2.81 -3.90 0.40
C THR A 26 3.03 -2.76 -0.60
N PRO A 27 4.02 -2.86 -1.49
CA PRO A 27 4.13 -1.97 -2.64
C PRO A 27 3.07 -2.27 -3.70
N VAL A 28 2.49 -1.22 -4.28
CA VAL A 28 1.58 -1.31 -5.43
C VAL A 28 2.21 -0.58 -6.61
N VAL A 29 2.45 -1.29 -7.69
CA VAL A 29 3.13 -0.79 -8.89
C VAL A 29 2.21 -0.92 -10.11
N GLY A 30 2.29 0.05 -11.00
CA GLY A 30 1.52 0.06 -12.25
C GLY A 30 1.71 1.38 -12.97
N TYR A 31 1.25 1.47 -14.22
CA TYR A 31 1.30 2.71 -15.00
C TYR A 31 0.49 3.83 -14.38
N ASN A 32 0.73 5.05 -14.89
CA ASN A 32 -0.18 6.16 -14.62
C ASN A 32 -1.58 5.77 -15.07
N ASN A 33 -2.59 6.09 -14.25
CA ASN A 33 -3.98 5.74 -14.52
C ASN A 33 -4.31 4.24 -14.54
N ALA A 34 -3.42 3.35 -14.03
CA ALA A 34 -3.72 1.91 -13.90
C ALA A 34 -4.76 1.60 -12.82
N GLY A 35 -5.06 2.54 -11.92
CA GLY A 35 -6.07 2.38 -10.87
C GLY A 35 -5.48 2.15 -9.47
N LYS A 36 -4.20 2.42 -9.25
CA LYS A 36 -3.54 2.31 -7.93
C LYS A 36 -4.24 3.17 -6.86
N SER A 37 -4.52 4.44 -7.18
CA SER A 37 -5.28 5.34 -6.29
C SER A 37 -6.69 4.83 -6.01
N ASN A 38 -7.35 4.22 -7.01
CA ASN A 38 -8.70 3.68 -6.85
C ASN A 38 -8.73 2.52 -5.85
N ILE A 39 -7.67 1.70 -5.81
CA ILE A 39 -7.49 0.64 -4.82
C ILE A 39 -7.35 1.24 -3.41
N MET A 40 -6.49 2.25 -3.27
CA MET A 40 -6.27 2.90 -1.97
C MET A 40 -7.52 3.61 -1.45
N GLU A 41 -8.25 4.28 -2.32
CA GLU A 41 -9.50 4.93 -1.96
C GLU A 41 -10.59 3.93 -1.58
N ALA A 42 -10.65 2.76 -2.24
CA ALA A 42 -11.58 1.69 -1.86
C ALA A 42 -11.24 1.11 -0.47
N ILE A 43 -9.95 0.93 -0.18
CA ILE A 43 -9.47 0.49 1.14
C ILE A 43 -9.81 1.55 2.20
N ASP A 44 -9.49 2.81 1.94
CA ASP A 44 -9.80 3.91 2.87
C ASP A 44 -11.30 4.04 3.13
N TRP A 45 -12.12 3.94 2.06
CA TRP A 45 -13.57 3.94 2.20
C TRP A 45 -14.09 2.77 3.05
N PHE A 46 -13.54 1.57 2.86
CA PHE A 46 -13.88 0.40 3.66
C PHE A 46 -13.53 0.60 5.14
N LEU A 47 -12.32 1.09 5.44
CA LEU A 47 -11.85 1.25 6.81
C LEU A 47 -12.53 2.42 7.53
N THR A 48 -12.75 3.53 6.84
CA THR A 48 -13.34 4.74 7.44
C THR A 48 -14.85 4.77 7.37
N GLN A 49 -15.44 3.97 6.47
CA GLN A 49 -16.87 4.01 6.15
C GLN A 49 -17.31 5.46 5.83
N GLY A 50 -16.46 6.17 5.12
CA GLY A 50 -16.65 7.57 4.76
C GLY A 50 -17.76 7.79 3.73
N ARG A 51 -17.80 9.00 3.19
CA ARG A 51 -18.70 9.37 2.10
C ARG A 51 -18.27 8.65 0.81
N LEU A 52 -19.25 8.10 0.08
CA LEU A 52 -19.09 7.57 -1.27
C LEU A 52 -19.62 8.61 -2.27
N ASP A 53 -18.75 9.15 -3.12
CA ASP A 53 -19.15 10.10 -4.15
C ASP A 53 -19.62 9.37 -5.42
N GLU A 54 -20.43 10.02 -6.25
CA GLU A 54 -21.01 9.46 -7.46
C GLU A 54 -19.95 8.90 -8.42
N ASN A 55 -18.82 9.60 -8.56
CA ASN A 55 -17.70 9.17 -9.40
C ASN A 55 -16.91 7.97 -8.85
N MET A 56 -17.21 7.53 -7.65
CA MET A 56 -16.62 6.31 -7.06
C MET A 56 -17.38 5.05 -7.44
N ILE A 57 -18.63 5.15 -7.89
CA ILE A 57 -19.43 4.01 -8.35
C ILE A 57 -19.18 3.81 -9.86
N ARG A 58 -18.67 2.64 -10.27
CA ARG A 58 -18.38 2.34 -11.68
C ARG A 58 -19.65 2.22 -12.53
N ASN A 59 -20.62 1.47 -12.03
CA ASN A 59 -21.92 1.26 -12.67
C ASN A 59 -23.03 1.56 -11.67
N GLY A 60 -23.76 2.65 -11.90
CA GLY A 60 -24.82 3.11 -11.00
C GLY A 60 -26.01 2.14 -10.80
N SER A 61 -26.13 1.11 -11.64
CA SER A 61 -27.16 0.05 -11.48
C SER A 61 -26.77 -1.02 -10.46
N LYS A 62 -25.51 -1.04 -9.99
CA LYS A 62 -24.96 -2.01 -9.03
C LYS A 62 -24.36 -1.25 -7.85
N PRO A 63 -24.37 -1.84 -6.63
CA PRO A 63 -23.67 -1.26 -5.50
C PRO A 63 -22.15 -1.29 -5.68
N ALA A 64 -21.45 -0.33 -5.10
CA ALA A 64 -20.05 -0.47 -4.81
C ALA A 64 -19.89 -1.38 -3.61
N VAL A 65 -19.03 -2.41 -3.71
CA VAL A 65 -18.84 -3.42 -2.67
C VAL A 65 -17.36 -3.56 -2.34
N VAL A 66 -17.04 -3.55 -1.06
CA VAL A 66 -15.69 -3.88 -0.58
C VAL A 66 -15.79 -4.91 0.53
N THR A 67 -15.15 -6.07 0.30
CA THR A 67 -15.08 -7.15 1.28
C THR A 67 -13.65 -7.26 1.78
N GLY A 68 -13.46 -7.20 3.10
CA GLY A 68 -12.13 -7.26 3.72
C GLY A 68 -12.06 -8.33 4.81
N THR A 69 -10.97 -9.10 4.83
CA THR A 69 -10.66 -10.08 5.87
C THR A 69 -9.58 -9.54 6.78
N ILE A 70 -9.89 -9.40 8.05
CA ILE A 70 -8.98 -9.00 9.11
C ILE A 70 -8.48 -10.27 9.80
N THR A 71 -7.17 -10.37 10.01
CA THR A 71 -6.50 -11.52 10.65
C THR A 71 -5.78 -11.07 11.90
N GLY A 72 -5.56 -12.00 12.84
CA GLY A 72 -4.83 -11.75 14.07
C GLY A 72 -5.61 -10.94 15.11
N VAL A 73 -6.94 -11.03 15.09
CA VAL A 73 -7.81 -10.49 16.16
C VAL A 73 -7.54 -11.32 17.42
N SER A 74 -6.97 -10.68 18.44
CA SER A 74 -6.63 -11.33 19.72
C SER A 74 -7.80 -11.25 20.71
N ASP A 75 -7.82 -12.15 21.68
CA ASP A 75 -8.81 -12.13 22.78
C ASP A 75 -8.73 -10.82 23.55
N CYS A 76 -7.53 -10.27 23.78
CA CYS A 76 -7.37 -8.96 24.44
C CYS A 76 -8.09 -7.84 23.68
N LEU A 77 -8.04 -7.83 22.33
CA LEU A 77 -8.73 -6.84 21.52
C LEU A 77 -10.27 -6.98 21.63
N ILE A 78 -10.73 -8.22 21.75
CA ILE A 78 -12.16 -8.51 21.95
C ILE A 78 -12.59 -8.07 23.35
N GLU A 79 -11.76 -8.26 24.36
CA GLU A 79 -12.03 -7.86 25.75
C GLU A 79 -12.14 -6.33 25.93
N GLU A 80 -11.50 -5.53 25.05
CA GLU A 80 -11.64 -4.08 25.02
C GLU A 80 -13.03 -3.61 24.52
N LEU A 81 -13.77 -4.48 23.86
CA LEU A 81 -15.14 -4.18 23.44
C LEU A 81 -16.11 -4.31 24.61
N ASP A 82 -17.21 -3.54 24.58
CA ASP A 82 -18.31 -3.72 25.53
C ASP A 82 -18.82 -5.17 25.49
N GLU A 83 -19.21 -5.75 26.64
CA GLU A 83 -19.70 -7.14 26.72
C GLU A 83 -20.81 -7.49 25.70
N LYS A 84 -21.66 -6.52 25.37
CA LYS A 84 -22.68 -6.65 24.35
C LYS A 84 -22.05 -6.90 22.96
N HIS A 85 -21.02 -6.13 22.63
CA HIS A 85 -20.34 -6.21 21.35
C HIS A 85 -19.48 -7.48 21.25
N GLN A 86 -18.84 -7.91 22.34
CA GLN A 86 -18.12 -9.18 22.42
C GLN A 86 -19.02 -10.38 22.07
N LYS A 87 -20.21 -10.44 22.66
CA LYS A 87 -21.19 -11.50 22.38
C LYS A 87 -21.72 -11.48 20.95
N GLN A 88 -21.81 -10.29 20.35
CA GLN A 88 -22.33 -10.12 19.00
C GLN A 88 -21.33 -10.49 17.90
N ILE A 89 -20.03 -10.23 18.12
CA ILE A 89 -19.01 -10.45 17.09
C ILE A 89 -18.23 -11.76 17.26
N GLY A 90 -18.13 -12.24 18.52
CA GLY A 90 -17.39 -13.45 18.85
C GLY A 90 -17.70 -14.66 17.97
N PRO A 91 -18.97 -14.98 17.68
CA PRO A 91 -19.34 -16.10 16.81
C PRO A 91 -18.79 -16.03 15.39
N TYR A 92 -18.45 -14.83 14.90
CA TYR A 92 -17.95 -14.60 13.53
C TYR A 92 -16.43 -14.56 13.44
N ILE A 93 -15.72 -14.66 14.57
CA ILE A 93 -14.26 -14.68 14.61
C ILE A 93 -13.82 -16.14 14.76
N ILE A 94 -13.15 -16.67 13.72
CA ILE A 94 -12.59 -18.02 13.74
C ILE A 94 -11.07 -17.93 13.56
N ASP A 95 -10.33 -18.57 14.46
CA ASP A 95 -8.86 -18.55 14.46
C ASP A 95 -8.27 -17.15 14.37
N GLY A 96 -8.93 -16.17 15.00
CA GLY A 96 -8.54 -14.75 14.95
C GLY A 96 -8.81 -14.06 13.61
N ASN A 97 -9.65 -14.66 12.75
CA ASN A 97 -10.00 -14.09 11.44
C ASN A 97 -11.48 -13.67 11.43
N VAL A 98 -11.77 -12.52 10.81
CA VAL A 98 -13.12 -12.04 10.59
C VAL A 98 -13.22 -11.34 9.24
N THR A 99 -14.30 -11.58 8.50
CA THR A 99 -14.53 -10.98 7.18
C THR A 99 -15.76 -10.09 7.20
N PHE A 100 -15.59 -8.86 6.72
CA PHE A 100 -16.66 -7.87 6.61
C PHE A 100 -16.89 -7.50 5.15
N ARG A 101 -18.13 -7.12 4.83
CA ARG A 101 -18.53 -6.58 3.54
C ARG A 101 -19.24 -5.25 3.76
N LEU A 102 -18.68 -4.20 3.16
CA LEU A 102 -19.30 -2.87 3.07
C LEU A 102 -19.91 -2.70 1.68
N GLU A 103 -21.17 -2.33 1.64
CA GLU A 103 -21.95 -2.17 0.42
C GLU A 103 -22.69 -0.84 0.41
N GLN A 104 -22.68 -0.12 -0.71
CA GLN A 104 -23.44 1.11 -0.89
C GLN A 104 -23.86 1.28 -2.35
N GLN A 105 -25.18 1.45 -2.58
CA GLN A 105 -25.79 1.62 -3.90
C GLN A 105 -25.83 3.09 -4.32
N GLU A 106 -26.21 3.98 -3.41
CA GLU A 106 -26.41 5.39 -3.71
C GLU A 106 -25.25 6.24 -3.18
N PRO A 107 -24.78 7.26 -3.93
CA PRO A 107 -23.77 8.17 -3.41
C PRO A 107 -24.26 8.94 -2.18
N GLY A 108 -23.37 9.24 -1.28
CA GLY A 108 -23.65 10.02 -0.08
C GLY A 108 -22.87 9.60 1.15
N GLY A 109 -22.96 10.37 2.21
CA GLY A 109 -22.26 10.14 3.48
C GLY A 109 -23.16 9.63 4.62
N ALA A 110 -24.48 9.54 4.40
CA ALA A 110 -25.40 9.13 5.46
C ALA A 110 -25.25 7.63 5.79
N LYS A 111 -25.17 7.29 7.07
CA LYS A 111 -25.01 5.89 7.53
C LYS A 111 -26.06 4.93 6.95
N LYS A 112 -27.29 5.40 6.74
CA LYS A 112 -28.40 4.59 6.19
C LYS A 112 -28.23 4.15 4.74
N LEU A 113 -27.31 4.78 3.99
CA LEU A 113 -27.05 4.45 2.57
C LEU A 113 -26.11 3.26 2.40
N ARG A 114 -25.43 2.86 3.46
CA ARG A 114 -24.45 1.79 3.46
C ARG A 114 -24.86 0.66 4.38
N THR A 115 -24.54 -0.54 3.97
CA THR A 115 -24.78 -1.76 4.72
C THR A 115 -23.43 -2.41 5.01
N LEU A 116 -23.13 -2.60 6.29
CA LEU A 116 -21.97 -3.36 6.73
C LEU A 116 -22.45 -4.71 7.24
N THR A 117 -21.95 -5.77 6.65
CA THR A 117 -22.28 -7.16 6.99
C THR A 117 -21.03 -7.91 7.42
N VAL A 118 -21.21 -8.97 8.17
CA VAL A 118 -20.15 -9.89 8.60
C VAL A 118 -20.40 -11.27 7.99
N ARG A 119 -19.36 -11.94 7.57
CA ARG A 119 -19.43 -13.30 7.02
C ARG A 119 -19.78 -14.29 8.12
N ASP A 120 -20.78 -15.12 7.85
CA ASP A 120 -21.07 -16.29 8.66
C ASP A 120 -20.07 -17.42 8.32
N PRO A 121 -19.24 -17.82 9.28
CA PRO A 121 -18.23 -18.85 9.05
C PRO A 121 -18.82 -20.27 8.87
N GLU A 122 -20.05 -20.51 9.30
CA GLU A 122 -20.72 -21.80 9.12
C GLU A 122 -21.17 -22.04 7.67
N ILE A 123 -21.24 -20.96 6.86
CA ILE A 123 -21.61 -21.05 5.44
C ILE A 123 -20.34 -21.15 4.59
N GLU A 124 -20.05 -22.35 4.07
CA GLU A 124 -18.83 -22.59 3.27
C GLU A 124 -18.80 -21.82 1.95
N ASN A 125 -19.96 -21.72 1.26
CA ASN A 125 -20.04 -21.02 -0.02
C ASN A 125 -20.07 -19.51 0.17
N VAL A 126 -19.02 -18.83 -0.29
CA VAL A 126 -18.88 -17.35 -0.20
C VAL A 126 -19.85 -16.60 -1.09
N ASP A 127 -20.32 -17.23 -2.16
CA ASP A 127 -21.26 -16.65 -3.11
C ASP A 127 -22.73 -16.91 -2.72
N ASP A 128 -22.98 -17.57 -1.58
CA ASP A 128 -24.33 -17.72 -1.03
C ASP A 128 -24.85 -16.36 -0.56
N GLU A 129 -26.09 -16.03 -0.90
CA GLU A 129 -26.74 -14.77 -0.51
C GLU A 129 -26.81 -14.62 1.03
N ASN A 130 -26.85 -15.74 1.75
CA ASN A 130 -26.88 -15.76 3.22
C ASN A 130 -25.49 -15.78 3.86
N ALA A 131 -24.41 -15.86 3.07
CA ALA A 131 -23.05 -15.93 3.60
C ALA A 131 -22.63 -14.66 4.38
N PHE A 132 -23.36 -13.56 4.17
CA PHE A 132 -23.14 -12.30 4.88
C PHE A 132 -24.43 -11.89 5.60
N THR A 133 -24.36 -11.78 6.92
CA THR A 133 -25.49 -11.39 7.74
C THR A 133 -25.44 -9.91 8.12
N THR A 134 -26.62 -9.26 8.06
CA THR A 134 -26.80 -7.96 8.69
C THR A 134 -26.99 -8.21 10.18
N ASN A 135 -25.98 -7.95 10.95
CA ASN A 135 -26.09 -8.16 12.37
C ASN A 135 -27.05 -7.15 13.03
N PRO A 136 -27.88 -7.61 14.00
CA PRO A 136 -28.75 -6.73 14.75
C PRO A 136 -27.97 -5.67 15.52
N SER A 137 -28.37 -4.42 15.34
CA SER A 137 -28.13 -3.22 16.15
C SER A 137 -26.88 -3.20 17.06
N GLY A 138 -25.80 -2.58 16.60
CA GLY A 138 -24.63 -2.24 17.40
C GLY A 138 -23.27 -2.69 16.85
N ILE A 139 -23.21 -3.51 15.79
CA ILE A 139 -21.96 -3.95 15.16
C ILE A 139 -21.15 -2.82 14.52
N PRO A 140 -21.71 -1.81 13.85
CA PRO A 140 -20.88 -0.76 13.27
C PRO A 140 -19.95 -0.07 14.28
N GLU A 141 -20.36 0.04 15.53
CA GLU A 141 -19.54 0.67 16.59
C GLU A 141 -18.49 -0.28 17.15
N ALA A 142 -18.81 -1.55 17.32
CA ALA A 142 -17.83 -2.58 17.68
C ALA A 142 -16.78 -2.77 16.58
N LEU A 143 -17.22 -2.75 15.32
CA LEU A 143 -16.37 -2.93 14.17
C LEU A 143 -15.40 -1.77 13.95
N SER A 144 -15.80 -0.54 14.26
CA SER A 144 -14.91 0.62 14.17
C SER A 144 -13.66 0.48 15.04
N LYS A 145 -13.76 -0.31 16.14
CA LYS A 145 -12.63 -0.64 17.02
C LYS A 145 -11.76 -1.79 16.47
N LEU A 146 -12.35 -2.69 15.68
CA LEU A 146 -11.61 -3.79 15.03
C LEU A 146 -10.93 -3.35 13.73
N PHE A 147 -11.41 -2.28 13.10
CA PHE A 147 -10.73 -1.75 11.93
C PHE A 147 -9.47 -0.96 12.33
N PRO A 148 -8.35 -1.18 11.63
CA PRO A 148 -7.19 -0.34 11.82
C PRO A 148 -7.52 1.11 11.44
N GLU A 149 -6.99 2.08 12.19
CA GLU A 149 -7.11 3.50 11.86
C GLU A 149 -6.43 3.78 10.51
N SER A 150 -7.19 4.26 9.52
CA SER A 150 -6.65 4.60 8.20
C SER A 150 -6.01 5.98 8.23
N ILE A 151 -4.73 6.03 7.82
CA ILE A 151 -3.98 7.27 7.55
C ILE A 151 -3.67 7.29 6.06
N PHE A 152 -4.44 8.06 5.30
CA PHE A 152 -4.27 8.13 3.84
C PHE A 152 -3.57 9.42 3.43
N ILE A 153 -2.39 9.29 2.81
CA ILE A 153 -1.56 10.38 2.30
C ILE A 153 -1.62 10.38 0.77
N ARG A 154 -2.41 11.26 0.19
CA ARG A 154 -2.60 11.38 -1.26
C ARG A 154 -1.39 12.04 -1.93
N ALA A 155 -1.18 11.78 -3.22
CA ALA A 155 -0.07 12.35 -4.00
C ALA A 155 -0.18 13.88 -4.13
N MET A 156 -1.40 14.36 -4.40
CA MET A 156 -1.70 15.79 -4.61
C MET A 156 -2.93 16.18 -3.77
N GLU A 157 -2.75 16.29 -2.47
CA GLU A 157 -3.70 17.02 -1.65
C GLU A 157 -3.35 18.52 -1.75
N ASN A 158 -4.38 19.37 -1.87
CA ASN A 158 -4.21 20.76 -1.55
C ASN A 158 -3.96 20.85 -0.02
N ALA A 159 -2.70 20.76 0.35
CA ALA A 159 -2.30 20.86 1.74
C ALA A 159 -2.74 22.18 2.39
N THR A 160 -3.11 23.19 1.58
CA THR A 160 -3.77 24.42 2.03
C THR A 160 -5.17 24.16 2.59
N ASP A 161 -5.93 23.22 2.01
CA ASP A 161 -7.26 22.85 2.53
C ASP A 161 -7.13 21.97 3.78
N ASP A 162 -6.07 21.18 3.86
CA ASP A 162 -5.72 20.32 5.00
C ASP A 162 -5.35 21.15 6.24
N VAL A 163 -4.60 22.24 6.06
CA VAL A 163 -4.13 23.08 7.17
C VAL A 163 -5.16 24.17 7.54
N ALA A 164 -5.88 24.73 6.56
CA ALA A 164 -6.91 25.74 6.83
C ALA A 164 -8.07 25.19 7.68
N ASN A 165 -8.31 23.87 7.66
CA ASN A 165 -9.39 23.24 8.41
C ASN A 165 -8.95 22.58 9.73
N ASN A 166 -7.68 22.57 10.13
CA ASN A 166 -7.13 22.05 11.41
C ASN A 166 -7.93 20.88 12.04
N LYS A 167 -8.55 20.04 11.19
CA LYS A 167 -9.41 18.96 11.67
C LYS A 167 -8.54 17.72 11.88
N SER A 168 -8.77 17.04 12.98
CA SER A 168 -8.20 15.68 13.24
C SER A 168 -8.47 14.66 12.12
N THR A 169 -9.28 15.04 11.12
CA THR A 169 -9.61 14.25 9.94
C THR A 169 -8.64 14.45 8.78
N THR A 170 -7.82 15.52 8.80
CA THR A 170 -6.82 15.76 7.75
C THR A 170 -5.60 14.86 7.91
N THR A 171 -4.84 14.64 6.84
CA THR A 171 -3.63 13.80 6.87
C THR A 171 -2.61 14.30 7.88
N ILE A 172 -2.31 15.60 7.87
CA ILE A 172 -1.37 16.21 8.82
C ILE A 172 -1.94 16.16 10.24
N GLY A 173 -3.23 16.42 10.42
CA GLY A 173 -3.90 16.31 11.71
C GLY A 173 -3.78 14.90 12.30
N LYS A 174 -3.97 13.86 11.49
CA LYS A 174 -3.79 12.46 11.90
C LYS A 174 -2.32 12.17 12.28
N LEU A 175 -1.34 12.67 11.51
CA LEU A 175 0.08 12.50 11.83
C LEU A 175 0.46 13.25 13.11
N ILE A 176 -0.04 14.49 13.30
CA ILE A 176 0.16 15.25 14.55
C ILE A 176 -0.43 14.48 15.73
N LYS A 177 -1.65 13.97 15.59
CA LYS A 177 -2.31 13.16 16.62
C LYS A 177 -1.42 11.99 17.07
N GLN A 178 -0.83 11.26 16.12
CA GLN A 178 0.07 10.15 16.44
C GLN A 178 1.30 10.56 17.27
N ILE A 179 1.77 11.79 17.07
CA ILE A 179 2.91 12.35 17.82
C ILE A 179 2.46 12.87 19.19
N THR A 180 1.26 13.45 19.26
CA THR A 180 0.77 14.13 20.48
C THR A 180 0.03 13.21 21.45
N ASP A 181 -0.56 12.09 21.01
CA ASP A 181 -1.27 11.18 21.90
C ASP A 181 -0.40 10.63 23.03
N PRO A 182 0.86 10.20 22.81
CA PRO A 182 1.76 9.83 23.91
C PRO A 182 2.04 11.00 24.90
N VAL A 183 2.13 12.23 24.38
CA VAL A 183 2.35 13.44 25.20
C VAL A 183 1.14 13.72 26.08
N LYS A 184 -0.09 13.54 25.52
CA LYS A 184 -1.33 13.68 26.32
C LYS A 184 -1.34 12.72 27.49
N VAL A 185 -1.01 11.45 27.27
CA VAL A 185 -1.01 10.43 28.31
C VAL A 185 0.06 10.73 29.36
N GLN A 186 1.25 11.14 28.93
CA GLN A 186 2.35 11.44 29.84
C GLN A 186 2.07 12.64 30.76
N HIS A 187 1.34 13.67 30.27
CA HIS A 187 1.09 14.93 30.98
C HIS A 187 -0.41 15.13 31.31
N GLU A 188 -1.18 14.05 31.36
CA GLU A 188 -2.63 14.11 31.54
C GLU A 188 -3.04 14.83 32.82
N GLU A 189 -2.38 14.56 33.96
CA GLU A 189 -2.70 15.20 35.24
C GLU A 189 -2.37 16.68 35.20
N GLU A 190 -1.20 17.10 34.71
CA GLU A 190 -0.80 18.50 34.63
C GLU A 190 -1.77 19.30 33.74
N ILE A 191 -2.22 18.71 32.60
CA ILE A 191 -3.17 19.35 31.69
C ILE A 191 -4.55 19.45 32.35
N LYS A 192 -5.01 18.41 33.06
CA LYS A 192 -6.29 18.42 33.79
C LYS A 192 -6.31 19.50 34.87
N ASP A 193 -5.22 19.66 35.60
CA ASP A 193 -5.11 20.70 36.64
C ASP A 193 -5.17 22.11 36.05
N ALA A 194 -4.51 22.33 34.91
CA ALA A 194 -4.56 23.60 34.19
C ALA A 194 -5.97 23.94 33.71
N ILE A 195 -6.65 22.92 33.10
CA ILE A 195 -8.04 23.03 32.61
C ILE A 195 -8.99 23.29 33.80
N GLY A 196 -8.84 22.55 34.90
CA GLY A 196 -9.63 22.75 36.12
C GLY A 196 -9.47 24.16 36.69
N SER A 197 -8.27 24.73 36.62
CA SER A 197 -8.04 26.13 36.99
C SER A 197 -8.82 27.11 36.11
N ILE A 198 -8.88 26.87 34.79
CA ILE A 198 -9.68 27.69 33.87
C ILE A 198 -11.18 27.52 34.13
N ASP A 199 -11.65 26.29 34.35
CA ASP A 199 -13.05 26.00 34.66
C ASP A 199 -13.52 26.69 35.94
N SER A 200 -12.68 26.67 36.98
CA SER A 200 -12.95 27.36 38.27
C SER A 200 -13.16 28.87 38.12
N LEU A 201 -12.57 29.49 37.11
CA LEU A 201 -12.69 30.93 36.83
C LEU A 201 -13.92 31.31 35.99
N PHE A 202 -14.32 30.48 35.05
CA PHE A 202 -15.29 30.85 34.01
C PHE A 202 -16.56 30.00 34.00
N SER A 203 -16.57 28.85 34.65
CA SER A 203 -17.78 28.03 34.78
C SER A 203 -18.82 28.72 35.66
N ALA A 204 -20.10 28.44 35.41
CA ALA A 204 -21.21 28.93 36.22
C ALA A 204 -21.15 28.48 37.66
N GLU A 205 -20.51 27.32 37.94
CA GLU A 205 -20.35 26.73 39.25
C GLU A 205 -18.91 26.85 39.81
N GLY A 206 -18.06 27.59 39.11
CA GLY A 206 -16.65 27.75 39.47
C GLY A 206 -16.43 28.44 40.82
N ASP A 207 -15.68 27.83 41.72
CA ASP A 207 -15.42 28.31 43.05
C ASP A 207 -14.55 29.61 43.07
N LYS A 208 -13.71 29.82 42.04
CA LYS A 208 -12.87 31.02 41.85
C LYS A 208 -13.41 31.93 40.75
N ARG A 209 -14.71 31.90 40.51
CA ARG A 209 -15.36 32.65 39.44
C ARG A 209 -14.97 34.12 39.45
N VAL A 210 -14.59 34.68 38.28
CA VAL A 210 -14.13 36.06 38.14
C VAL A 210 -15.23 37.07 38.53
N ASP A 211 -14.86 38.18 39.16
CA ASP A 211 -15.79 39.16 39.72
C ASP A 211 -16.68 39.80 38.63
N SER A 212 -16.15 39.99 37.43
CA SER A 212 -16.95 40.49 36.29
C SER A 212 -18.14 39.57 35.93
N PHE A 213 -17.98 38.25 36.08
CA PHE A 213 -19.05 37.29 35.79
C PHE A 213 -20.04 37.24 36.95
N LYS A 214 -19.58 37.36 38.21
CA LYS A 214 -20.46 37.48 39.39
C LYS A 214 -21.33 38.74 39.28
N GLU A 215 -20.76 39.87 38.85
CA GLU A 215 -21.49 41.10 38.63
C GLU A 215 -22.51 41.00 37.50
N PHE A 216 -22.11 40.31 36.38
CA PHE A 216 -23.05 40.02 35.31
C PHE A 216 -24.24 39.18 35.79
N ASP A 217 -23.97 38.11 36.58
CA ASP A 217 -25.02 37.23 37.12
C ASP A 217 -25.97 38.03 38.04
N ARG A 218 -25.44 38.94 38.91
CA ARG A 218 -26.23 39.79 39.74
C ARG A 218 -27.13 40.72 38.95
N ILE A 219 -26.61 41.39 37.95
CA ILE A 219 -27.36 42.32 37.09
C ILE A 219 -28.42 41.56 36.28
N ALA A 220 -28.05 40.37 35.74
CA ALA A 220 -28.98 39.51 35.02
C ALA A 220 -30.13 38.99 35.88
N ASP A 221 -29.86 38.60 37.09
CA ASP A 221 -30.87 38.16 38.05
C ASP A 221 -31.84 39.28 38.46
N GLU A 222 -31.30 40.50 38.74
CA GLU A 222 -32.14 41.70 39.01
C GLU A 222 -33.09 42.04 37.86
N ASN A 223 -32.62 41.92 36.64
CA ASN A 223 -33.46 42.22 35.48
C ASN A 223 -34.48 41.12 35.13
N ILE A 224 -34.06 39.86 35.23
CA ILE A 224 -34.88 38.69 34.88
C ILE A 224 -36.03 38.47 35.92
N THR A 225 -35.75 38.72 37.19
CA THR A 225 -36.71 38.55 38.27
C THR A 225 -38.01 39.37 38.06
N ASN A 226 -37.87 40.55 37.37
CA ASN A 226 -39.03 41.39 37.03
C ASN A 226 -39.95 40.75 35.98
N PHE A 227 -39.43 39.86 35.16
CA PHE A 227 -40.20 39.17 34.10
C PHE A 227 -40.57 37.74 34.48
N PHE A 228 -39.66 37.06 35.18
CA PHE A 228 -39.79 35.64 35.53
C PHE A 228 -39.33 35.39 36.97
N PRO A 229 -40.18 35.56 37.96
CA PRO A 229 -39.83 35.33 39.34
C PRO A 229 -39.41 33.88 39.60
N GLY A 230 -38.28 33.70 40.25
CA GLY A 230 -37.73 32.37 40.59
C GLY A 230 -36.78 31.76 39.53
N ILE A 231 -36.44 32.52 38.48
CA ILE A 231 -35.40 32.13 37.50
C ILE A 231 -34.14 32.93 37.80
N SER A 232 -32.99 32.23 37.85
CA SER A 232 -31.65 32.80 37.95
C SER A 232 -30.89 32.53 36.65
N LEU A 233 -30.09 33.51 36.20
CA LEU A 233 -29.30 33.41 34.99
C LEU A 233 -27.82 33.58 35.31
N LYS A 234 -27.03 32.62 34.88
CA LYS A 234 -25.58 32.66 35.01
C LYS A 234 -24.88 32.48 33.68
N LEU A 235 -23.88 33.30 33.40
CA LEU A 235 -23.03 33.13 32.24
C LEU A 235 -22.10 31.95 32.48
N HIS A 236 -22.16 30.94 31.62
CA HIS A 236 -21.28 29.76 31.66
C HIS A 236 -20.39 29.70 30.42
N VAL A 237 -19.07 29.66 30.65
CA VAL A 237 -18.07 29.43 29.61
C VAL A 237 -17.35 28.13 29.96
N PRO A 238 -17.60 27.04 29.22
CA PRO A 238 -16.98 25.76 29.50
C PRO A 238 -15.48 25.80 29.22
N ALA A 239 -14.67 25.17 30.07
CA ALA A 239 -13.27 24.96 29.78
C ALA A 239 -13.11 24.01 28.58
N PRO A 240 -12.05 24.15 27.74
CA PRO A 240 -11.78 23.24 26.65
C PRO A 240 -11.42 21.86 27.19
N THR A 241 -11.76 20.82 26.46
CA THR A 241 -11.26 19.48 26.75
C THR A 241 -9.79 19.33 26.33
N ILE A 242 -9.10 18.32 26.86
CA ILE A 242 -7.72 17.99 26.43
C ILE A 242 -7.67 17.82 24.90
N ASP A 243 -8.66 17.12 24.35
CA ASP A 243 -8.74 16.91 22.91
C ASP A 243 -8.97 18.20 22.11
N ASP A 244 -9.73 19.16 22.63
CA ASP A 244 -9.94 20.45 21.99
C ASP A 244 -8.64 21.25 21.87
N ILE A 245 -7.80 21.19 22.90
CA ILE A 245 -6.46 21.85 22.90
C ILE A 245 -5.59 21.28 21.78
N PHE A 246 -5.48 19.95 21.73
CA PHE A 246 -4.62 19.28 20.72
C PHE A 246 -5.20 19.29 19.31
N ARG A 247 -6.54 19.37 19.16
CA ARG A 247 -7.20 19.50 17.85
C ARG A 247 -6.80 20.76 17.11
N GLN A 248 -6.40 21.81 17.79
CA GLN A 248 -5.93 23.06 17.22
C GLN A 248 -4.43 23.07 16.91
N GLY A 249 -3.72 21.95 17.19
CA GLY A 249 -2.30 21.81 16.92
C GLY A 249 -1.96 21.97 15.45
N THR A 250 -1.00 22.81 15.11
CA THR A 250 -0.50 23.03 13.75
C THR A 250 0.99 22.84 13.68
N VAL A 251 1.49 22.54 12.46
CA VAL A 251 2.93 22.52 12.19
C VAL A 251 3.35 23.90 11.73
N LYS A 252 4.33 24.50 12.39
CA LYS A 252 4.98 25.73 11.97
C LYS A 252 6.40 25.44 11.54
N PHE A 253 6.90 26.20 10.57
CA PHE A 253 8.28 26.11 10.10
C PHE A 253 9.00 27.46 10.23
N SER A 254 10.32 27.43 10.32
CA SER A 254 11.19 28.60 10.17
C SER A 254 12.33 28.24 9.21
N GLU A 255 12.74 29.21 8.40
CA GLU A 255 13.92 29.12 7.54
C GLU A 255 15.04 29.92 8.19
N ASP A 256 16.22 29.34 8.33
CA ASP A 256 17.43 29.97 8.87
C ASP A 256 17.26 30.74 10.21
N GLY A 257 16.28 30.32 11.02
CA GLY A 257 16.03 30.96 12.33
C GLY A 257 15.15 32.20 12.26
N GLU A 258 14.51 32.46 11.12
CA GLU A 258 13.49 33.52 10.99
C GLU A 258 12.21 33.19 11.75
N GLU A 259 11.22 34.10 11.66
CA GLU A 259 9.91 34.00 12.32
C GLU A 259 9.17 32.71 11.90
N LEU A 260 8.53 32.06 12.87
CA LEU A 260 7.69 30.88 12.63
C LEU A 260 6.50 31.21 11.75
N ARG A 261 6.40 30.53 10.62
CA ARG A 261 5.32 30.68 9.62
C ARG A 261 4.46 29.43 9.56
N ASP A 262 3.25 29.58 9.06
CA ASP A 262 2.34 28.45 8.91
C ASP A 262 2.74 27.55 7.74
N PHE A 263 2.68 26.25 7.98
CA PHE A 263 2.97 25.19 6.99
C PHE A 263 2.24 25.39 5.65
N ALA A 264 1.02 25.94 5.67
CA ALA A 264 0.24 26.25 4.47
C ALA A 264 0.92 27.22 3.48
N LEU A 265 1.88 28.02 3.96
CA LEU A 265 2.62 28.98 3.14
C LEU A 265 3.75 28.34 2.32
N LEU A 266 4.07 27.09 2.59
CA LEU A 266 5.08 26.35 1.83
C LEU A 266 4.54 25.90 0.47
N GLY A 267 5.44 25.83 -0.51
CA GLY A 267 5.12 25.17 -1.79
C GLY A 267 4.90 23.66 -1.60
N HIS A 268 4.11 23.05 -2.49
CA HIS A 268 3.71 21.62 -2.41
C HIS A 268 4.88 20.64 -2.20
N GLY A 269 6.03 20.90 -2.84
CA GLY A 269 7.21 20.05 -2.67
C GLY A 269 7.78 20.08 -1.24
N ALA A 270 7.82 21.25 -0.61
CA ALA A 270 8.27 21.40 0.77
C ALA A 270 7.25 20.79 1.74
N GLN A 271 5.96 21.01 1.52
CA GLN A 271 4.88 20.39 2.30
C GLN A 271 4.99 18.87 2.26
N ARG A 272 5.18 18.29 1.07
CA ARG A 272 5.37 16.84 0.89
C ARG A 272 6.62 16.33 1.63
N SER A 273 7.72 17.05 1.52
CA SER A 273 8.96 16.68 2.22
C SER A 273 8.78 16.68 3.75
N ILE A 274 8.01 17.62 4.29
CA ILE A 274 7.69 17.67 5.72
C ILE A 274 6.76 16.51 6.11
N GLN A 275 5.73 16.19 5.33
CA GLN A 275 4.89 15.01 5.57
C GLN A 275 5.75 13.73 5.65
N MET A 276 6.69 13.55 4.72
CA MET A 276 7.58 12.40 4.72
C MET A 276 8.57 12.43 5.89
N ALA A 277 9.03 13.62 6.31
CA ALA A 277 9.83 13.77 7.51
C ALA A 277 9.04 13.41 8.79
N MET A 278 7.77 13.75 8.88
CA MET A 278 6.88 13.34 9.99
C MET A 278 6.73 11.82 10.04
N ILE A 279 6.60 11.13 8.91
CA ILE A 279 6.59 9.66 8.85
C ILE A 279 7.91 9.08 9.40
N LYS A 280 9.04 9.68 9.02
CA LYS A 280 10.35 9.30 9.59
C LYS A 280 10.38 9.51 11.10
N MET A 281 9.90 10.64 11.60
CA MET A 281 9.81 10.90 13.04
C MET A 281 8.95 9.85 13.75
N LEU A 282 7.78 9.51 13.23
CA LEU A 282 6.95 8.44 13.77
C LEU A 282 7.69 7.10 13.85
N SER A 283 8.53 6.79 12.87
CA SER A 283 9.34 5.56 12.88
C SER A 283 10.44 5.54 13.94
N GLU A 284 10.83 6.70 14.43
CA GLU A 284 11.89 6.86 15.44
C GLU A 284 11.31 7.00 16.86
N TYR A 285 10.21 7.74 17.01
CA TYR A 285 9.61 8.06 18.32
C TYR A 285 8.37 7.23 18.66
N GLY A 286 7.67 6.69 17.64
CA GLY A 286 6.41 5.97 17.81
C GLY A 286 6.54 4.51 18.28
N LEU A 287 7.75 4.04 18.61
CA LEU A 287 8.01 2.63 18.97
C LEU A 287 7.45 2.22 20.35
N ASN A 288 6.93 3.14 21.14
CA ASN A 288 6.33 2.88 22.47
C ASN A 288 4.80 2.91 22.45
N ILE A 289 4.17 2.82 21.27
CA ILE A 289 2.71 2.78 21.18
C ILE A 289 2.26 1.38 21.58
N ASP A 290 1.33 1.30 22.52
CA ASP A 290 0.67 0.06 22.92
C ASP A 290 0.25 -0.74 21.69
N SER A 291 0.70 -2.00 21.67
CA SER A 291 0.77 -2.86 20.49
C SER A 291 -0.58 -3.30 19.90
N ASP A 292 -1.69 -2.93 20.51
CA ASP A 292 -2.98 -3.53 20.18
C ASP A 292 -3.81 -2.74 19.15
N SER A 293 -3.65 -1.42 19.03
CA SER A 293 -4.33 -0.66 17.99
C SER A 293 -3.45 -0.51 16.75
N ARG A 294 -3.83 -1.17 15.66
CA ARG A 294 -3.11 -1.09 14.41
C ARG A 294 -3.55 0.07 13.55
N LYS A 295 -2.56 0.59 12.83
CA LYS A 295 -2.74 1.72 11.94
C LYS A 295 -2.44 1.27 10.52
N PHE A 296 -3.32 1.62 9.59
CA PHE A 296 -3.14 1.36 8.18
C PHE A 296 -2.67 2.62 7.49
N LEU A 297 -1.42 2.62 7.04
CA LEU A 297 -0.80 3.75 6.35
C LEU A 297 -0.90 3.54 4.84
N LEU A 298 -1.73 4.34 4.18
CA LEU A 298 -1.90 4.39 2.75
C LEU A 298 -1.12 5.59 2.20
N ILE A 299 -0.21 5.40 1.26
CA ILE A 299 0.60 6.49 0.70
C ILE A 299 0.64 6.41 -0.82
N GLU A 300 0.20 7.47 -1.48
CA GLU A 300 0.39 7.65 -2.92
C GLU A 300 1.71 8.35 -3.18
N GLU A 301 2.48 7.79 -4.11
CA GLU A 301 3.73 8.35 -4.63
C GLU A 301 4.63 8.99 -3.53
N PRO A 302 5.06 8.20 -2.54
CA PRO A 302 5.86 8.71 -1.42
C PRO A 302 7.17 9.36 -1.87
N GLU A 303 7.66 9.04 -3.06
CA GLU A 303 8.85 9.60 -3.68
C GLU A 303 8.67 10.97 -4.31
N LEU A 304 7.43 11.42 -4.49
CA LEU A 304 7.11 12.67 -5.21
C LEU A 304 7.80 13.86 -4.55
N TYR A 305 8.52 14.67 -5.34
CA TYR A 305 9.32 15.83 -4.91
C TYR A 305 10.52 15.51 -3.98
N LEU A 306 10.86 14.23 -3.78
CA LEU A 306 12.00 13.86 -2.94
C LEU A 306 13.27 13.64 -3.77
N HIS A 307 14.41 14.09 -3.25
CA HIS A 307 15.71 13.73 -3.77
C HIS A 307 15.97 12.21 -3.57
N PRO A 308 16.68 11.49 -4.46
CA PRO A 308 16.93 10.05 -4.35
C PRO A 308 17.41 9.59 -2.98
N LYS A 309 18.32 10.34 -2.33
CA LYS A 309 18.77 10.03 -0.97
C LYS A 309 17.62 10.05 0.06
N ALA A 310 16.69 11.00 -0.07
CA ALA A 310 15.53 11.10 0.81
C ALA A 310 14.56 9.93 0.60
N ILE A 311 14.40 9.43 -0.64
CA ILE A 311 13.60 8.24 -0.95
C ILE A 311 14.15 7.02 -0.20
N LEU A 312 15.47 6.82 -0.16
CA LEU A 312 16.08 5.71 0.57
C LEU A 312 15.87 5.82 2.09
N VAL A 313 15.94 7.02 2.63
CA VAL A 313 15.65 7.28 4.06
C VAL A 313 14.18 6.96 4.37
N LEU A 314 13.27 7.44 3.53
CA LEU A 314 11.83 7.19 3.67
C LEU A 314 11.50 5.70 3.59
N ARG A 315 12.06 4.98 2.60
CA ARG A 315 11.90 3.53 2.50
C ARG A 315 12.23 2.81 3.80
N ASN A 316 13.37 3.16 4.40
CA ASN A 316 13.80 2.57 5.67
C ASN A 316 12.84 2.92 6.82
N ALA A 317 12.29 4.15 6.83
CA ALA A 317 11.29 4.57 7.81
C ALA A 317 9.98 3.76 7.66
N LEU A 318 9.48 3.59 6.45
CA LEU A 318 8.28 2.79 6.18
C LEU A 318 8.46 1.32 6.59
N LYS A 319 9.64 0.73 6.32
CA LYS A 319 9.98 -0.63 6.79
C LYS A 319 10.07 -0.72 8.32
N LYS A 320 10.53 0.32 9.01
CA LYS A 320 10.52 0.35 10.48
C LYS A 320 9.09 0.44 11.02
N LEU A 321 8.25 1.30 10.45
CA LEU A 321 6.85 1.43 10.83
C LEU A 321 6.10 0.10 10.65
N SER A 322 6.35 -0.63 9.57
CA SER A 322 5.71 -1.93 9.36
C SER A 322 6.06 -2.97 10.43
N LYS A 323 7.21 -2.85 11.06
CA LYS A 323 7.62 -3.68 12.22
C LYS A 323 7.07 -3.17 13.56
N ALA A 324 6.66 -1.89 13.62
CA ALA A 324 6.22 -1.19 14.82
C ALA A 324 4.68 -1.08 14.93
N GLY A 325 3.92 -1.97 14.30
CA GLY A 325 2.46 -2.00 14.43
C GLY A 325 1.69 -1.30 13.32
N TYR A 326 2.35 -0.72 12.31
CA TYR A 326 1.69 -0.18 11.14
C TYR A 326 1.59 -1.23 10.03
N GLN A 327 0.45 -1.29 9.36
CA GLN A 327 0.36 -1.92 8.05
C GLN A 327 0.54 -0.83 7.00
N VAL A 328 1.49 -1.02 6.08
CA VAL A 328 1.90 -0.01 5.10
C VAL A 328 1.59 -0.48 3.70
N LEU A 329 0.74 0.26 2.99
CA LEU A 329 0.49 0.09 1.57
C LEU A 329 0.81 1.39 0.84
N PHE A 330 1.64 1.32 -0.18
CA PHE A 330 2.00 2.51 -0.95
C PHE A 330 2.04 2.26 -2.44
N ALA A 331 1.55 3.23 -3.20
CA ALA A 331 1.64 3.23 -4.66
C ALA A 331 2.89 3.99 -5.09
N THR A 332 3.70 3.41 -5.96
CA THR A 332 4.95 4.02 -6.41
C THR A 332 5.21 3.82 -7.88
N HIS A 333 5.94 4.78 -8.47
CA HIS A 333 6.55 4.71 -9.78
C HIS A 333 8.08 4.63 -9.70
N SER A 334 8.66 4.62 -8.50
CA SER A 334 10.10 4.63 -8.30
C SER A 334 10.66 3.25 -7.93
N PRO A 335 11.58 2.69 -8.72
CA PRO A 335 12.25 1.45 -8.33
C PRO A 335 13.15 1.62 -7.10
N LEU A 336 13.46 2.85 -6.67
CA LEU A 336 14.34 3.11 -5.53
C LEU A 336 13.69 2.79 -4.17
N ILE A 337 12.36 2.82 -4.10
CA ILE A 337 11.63 2.56 -2.85
C ILE A 337 11.37 1.08 -2.61
N ILE A 338 11.51 0.24 -3.66
CA ILE A 338 11.29 -1.21 -3.61
C ILE A 338 12.65 -1.90 -3.47
N THR A 339 12.78 -2.82 -2.53
CA THR A 339 13.97 -3.68 -2.40
C THR A 339 13.69 -5.06 -2.98
N LYS A 340 14.75 -5.87 -3.12
CA LYS A 340 14.63 -7.24 -3.64
C LYS A 340 13.65 -8.10 -2.82
N GLU A 341 13.67 -7.94 -1.50
CA GLU A 341 12.79 -8.67 -0.59
C GLU A 341 11.31 -8.31 -0.77
N ASP A 342 11.03 -7.10 -1.26
CA ASP A 342 9.66 -6.60 -1.43
C ASP A 342 9.01 -7.09 -2.73
N ILE A 343 9.83 -7.53 -3.72
CA ILE A 343 9.35 -7.90 -5.05
C ILE A 343 8.30 -9.02 -4.98
N ALA A 344 8.52 -10.00 -4.13
CA ALA A 344 7.64 -11.15 -3.99
C ALA A 344 6.20 -10.76 -3.59
N ASP A 345 6.07 -9.71 -2.78
CA ASP A 345 4.83 -9.22 -2.20
C ASP A 345 4.31 -7.93 -2.88
N THR A 346 4.99 -7.50 -3.95
CA THR A 346 4.59 -6.33 -4.74
C THR A 346 3.38 -6.67 -5.61
N ILE A 347 2.35 -5.84 -5.51
CA ILE A 347 1.13 -5.95 -6.32
C ILE A 347 1.34 -5.19 -7.63
N LEU A 348 1.25 -5.91 -8.75
CA LEU A 348 1.34 -5.34 -10.10
C LEU A 348 -0.06 -5.07 -10.64
N ILE A 349 -0.35 -3.81 -10.95
CA ILE A 349 -1.65 -3.35 -11.44
C ILE A 349 -1.55 -2.93 -12.90
N ARG A 350 -2.52 -3.38 -13.68
CA ARG A 350 -2.73 -3.02 -15.08
C ARG A 350 -4.18 -2.57 -15.29
N LYS A 351 -4.42 -1.92 -16.42
CA LYS A 351 -5.76 -1.50 -16.82
C LYS A 351 -5.93 -1.68 -18.32
N THR A 352 -7.05 -2.27 -18.71
CA THR A 352 -7.49 -2.33 -20.10
C THR A 352 -8.89 -1.70 -20.22
N ASN A 353 -9.31 -1.40 -21.46
CA ASN A 353 -10.65 -0.86 -21.69
C ASN A 353 -11.73 -1.89 -21.36
N ASP A 354 -11.46 -3.17 -21.59
CA ASP A 354 -12.42 -4.26 -21.44
C ASP A 354 -12.55 -4.72 -19.99
N ASN A 355 -11.42 -4.89 -19.30
CA ASN A 355 -11.38 -5.48 -17.94
C ASN A 355 -11.33 -4.42 -16.82
N GLY A 356 -11.16 -3.13 -17.18
CA GLY A 356 -10.88 -2.12 -16.17
C GLY A 356 -9.53 -2.34 -15.48
N THR A 357 -9.47 -2.04 -14.19
CA THR A 357 -8.27 -2.28 -13.36
C THR A 357 -8.22 -3.74 -12.90
N TYR A 358 -7.09 -4.39 -13.13
CA TYR A 358 -6.85 -5.78 -12.70
C TYR A 358 -5.42 -5.94 -12.19
N ARG A 359 -5.17 -6.99 -11.42
CA ARG A 359 -3.82 -7.35 -10.95
C ARG A 359 -3.20 -8.43 -11.84
N LEU A 360 -1.90 -8.38 -12.00
CA LEU A 360 -1.13 -9.51 -12.47
C LEU A 360 -0.85 -10.47 -11.30
N SER A 361 -0.55 -11.73 -11.62
CA SER A 361 -0.09 -12.69 -10.59
C SER A 361 1.15 -12.15 -9.90
N SER A 362 1.22 -12.28 -8.57
CA SER A 362 2.42 -11.90 -7.86
C SER A 362 3.57 -12.83 -8.19
N VAL A 363 4.78 -12.35 -7.99
CA VAL A 363 5.96 -13.20 -8.16
C VAL A 363 5.91 -14.43 -7.26
N ARG A 364 5.47 -14.26 -6.01
CA ARG A 364 5.32 -15.36 -5.06
C ARG A 364 4.33 -16.42 -5.54
N GLU A 365 3.20 -16.01 -6.12
CA GLU A 365 2.19 -16.91 -6.69
C GLU A 365 2.77 -17.65 -7.88
N SER A 366 3.38 -16.93 -8.82
CA SER A 366 3.97 -17.49 -10.05
C SER A 366 5.12 -18.46 -9.76
N VAL A 367 5.94 -18.14 -8.76
CA VAL A 367 7.04 -19.01 -8.31
C VAL A 367 6.50 -20.30 -7.68
N LYS A 368 5.49 -20.23 -6.80
CA LYS A 368 4.89 -21.43 -6.20
C LYS A 368 4.28 -22.36 -7.24
N GLU A 369 3.72 -21.81 -8.29
CA GLU A 369 3.10 -22.58 -9.36
C GLU A 369 4.14 -23.30 -10.24
N VAL A 370 5.25 -22.62 -10.55
CA VAL A 370 6.30 -23.10 -11.46
C VAL A 370 7.33 -23.98 -10.72
N ILE A 371 7.63 -23.66 -9.45
CA ILE A 371 8.74 -24.28 -8.69
C ILE A 371 8.18 -25.22 -7.61
N LYS A 372 7.42 -26.22 -8.00
CA LYS A 372 7.10 -27.32 -7.09
C LYS A 372 8.34 -28.14 -6.65
N GLU A 373 9.50 -27.96 -7.29
CA GLU A 373 10.68 -28.79 -7.09
C GLU A 373 12.00 -28.05 -6.78
N ASN A 374 12.10 -26.69 -6.88
CA ASN A 374 13.37 -25.99 -6.67
C ASN A 374 13.20 -24.52 -6.22
N GLU A 375 13.18 -24.27 -4.93
CA GLU A 375 13.09 -22.91 -4.34
C GLU A 375 14.26 -21.98 -4.73
N ASN A 376 15.44 -22.51 -5.02
CA ASN A 376 16.65 -21.75 -5.35
C ASN A 376 16.60 -21.03 -6.72
N GLN A 377 15.68 -21.35 -7.61
CA GLN A 377 15.64 -20.76 -8.95
C GLN A 377 14.86 -19.44 -9.02
N ALA A 378 13.96 -19.21 -8.07
CA ALA A 378 13.29 -17.92 -7.95
C ALA A 378 14.25 -16.83 -7.47
N ASP A 379 15.15 -17.17 -6.55
CA ASP A 379 16.17 -16.25 -6.05
C ASP A 379 17.09 -15.80 -7.20
N ALA A 380 17.42 -16.67 -8.15
CA ALA A 380 18.24 -16.32 -9.30
C ALA A 380 17.59 -15.25 -10.21
N LEU A 381 16.25 -15.29 -10.40
CA LEU A 381 15.53 -14.26 -11.16
C LEU A 381 15.56 -12.91 -10.44
N PHE A 382 15.56 -12.92 -9.11
CA PHE A 382 15.46 -11.73 -8.26
C PHE A 382 16.79 -11.24 -7.71
N GLU A 383 17.82 -12.05 -7.70
CA GLU A 383 19.20 -11.61 -7.42
C GLU A 383 19.75 -10.66 -8.48
N LEU A 384 19.12 -10.60 -9.65
CA LEU A 384 19.56 -9.78 -10.75
C LEU A 384 19.41 -8.28 -10.43
N SER A 385 20.44 -7.52 -10.69
CA SER A 385 20.53 -6.07 -10.43
C SER A 385 19.42 -5.23 -11.10
N ASN A 386 18.71 -5.79 -12.07
CA ASN A 386 17.62 -5.16 -12.83
C ASN A 386 16.21 -5.66 -12.43
N SER A 387 16.09 -6.54 -11.45
CA SER A 387 14.80 -7.15 -11.10
C SER A 387 13.72 -6.13 -10.69
N THR A 388 14.09 -5.07 -9.97
CA THR A 388 13.14 -4.00 -9.63
C THR A 388 12.64 -3.24 -10.86
N LYS A 389 13.44 -3.10 -11.91
CA LYS A 389 13.03 -2.47 -13.18
C LYS A 389 11.98 -3.31 -13.92
N LEU A 390 11.99 -4.63 -13.74
CA LEU A 390 11.01 -5.54 -14.32
C LEU A 390 9.58 -5.17 -13.92
N LEU A 391 9.38 -4.74 -12.68
CA LEU A 391 8.06 -4.35 -12.17
C LEU A 391 7.47 -3.14 -12.92
N PHE A 392 8.33 -2.33 -13.55
CA PHE A 392 7.97 -1.10 -14.26
C PHE A 392 8.04 -1.22 -15.77
N ALA A 393 8.46 -2.39 -16.29
CA ALA A 393 8.60 -2.62 -17.72
C ALA A 393 7.30 -3.13 -18.36
N ASP A 394 7.12 -2.82 -19.64
CA ASP A 394 6.07 -3.39 -20.47
C ASP A 394 6.48 -4.73 -21.04
N ARG A 395 7.77 -4.86 -21.37
CA ARG A 395 8.37 -6.04 -21.99
C ARG A 395 9.73 -6.33 -21.39
N ALA A 396 10.00 -7.60 -21.12
CA ALA A 396 11.30 -8.09 -20.73
C ALA A 396 12.01 -8.80 -21.89
N ILE A 397 13.30 -8.57 -22.05
CA ILE A 397 14.15 -9.36 -22.93
C ILE A 397 15.13 -10.11 -22.04
N LEU A 398 14.93 -11.41 -21.92
CA LEU A 398 15.82 -12.30 -21.20
C LEU A 398 17.04 -12.59 -22.05
N VAL A 399 18.23 -12.43 -21.49
CA VAL A 399 19.51 -12.64 -22.17
C VAL A 399 20.43 -13.54 -21.35
N GLU A 400 21.37 -14.22 -21.98
CA GLU A 400 22.21 -15.20 -21.28
C GLU A 400 23.22 -14.56 -20.34
N GLY A 401 23.79 -13.42 -20.69
CA GLY A 401 24.89 -12.88 -19.93
C GLY A 401 25.02 -11.37 -19.89
N LYS A 402 26.15 -10.93 -19.34
CA LYS A 402 26.48 -9.51 -19.15
C LYS A 402 26.92 -8.82 -20.43
N THR A 403 27.39 -9.57 -21.45
CA THR A 403 27.80 -9.04 -22.74
C THR A 403 26.59 -8.49 -23.48
N GLU A 404 25.53 -9.29 -23.57
CA GLU A 404 24.27 -8.92 -24.18
C GLU A 404 23.67 -7.70 -23.48
N LEU A 405 23.71 -7.66 -22.13
CA LEU A 405 23.24 -6.52 -21.35
C LEU A 405 23.96 -5.20 -21.68
N LYS A 406 25.23 -5.27 -22.11
CA LYS A 406 26.02 -4.08 -22.50
C LYS A 406 25.77 -3.67 -23.96
N LEU A 407 25.61 -4.63 -24.86
CA LEU A 407 25.57 -4.39 -26.30
C LEU A 407 24.12 -4.17 -26.79
N LEU A 408 23.18 -4.98 -26.33
CA LEU A 408 21.80 -4.98 -26.86
C LEU A 408 21.04 -3.67 -26.68
N PRO A 409 21.14 -2.94 -25.55
CA PRO A 409 20.49 -1.63 -25.44
C PRO A 409 20.99 -0.63 -26.50
N ALA A 410 22.31 -0.65 -26.81
CA ALA A 410 22.88 0.20 -27.85
C ALA A 410 22.41 -0.20 -29.25
N LEU A 411 22.37 -1.50 -29.56
CA LEU A 411 21.84 -2.03 -30.81
C LEU A 411 20.36 -1.74 -30.97
N TYR A 412 19.58 -1.95 -29.90
CA TYR A 412 18.15 -1.64 -29.86
C TYR A 412 17.88 -0.17 -30.19
N LYS A 413 18.66 0.74 -29.60
CA LYS A 413 18.57 2.18 -29.88
C LYS A 413 18.85 2.49 -31.35
N ILE A 414 19.85 1.85 -31.95
CA ILE A 414 20.24 2.06 -33.38
C ILE A 414 19.12 1.55 -34.30
N ILE A 415 18.56 0.35 -34.02
CA ILE A 415 17.60 -0.31 -34.91
C ILE A 415 16.20 0.28 -34.76
N SER A 416 15.78 0.58 -33.54
CA SER A 416 14.43 1.09 -33.26
C SER A 416 14.32 2.61 -33.36
N GLU A 417 15.46 3.31 -33.47
CA GLU A 417 15.58 4.78 -33.34
C GLU A 417 14.98 5.31 -32.00
N LYS A 418 14.83 4.43 -31.01
CA LYS A 418 14.30 4.72 -29.67
C LYS A 418 15.25 4.20 -28.61
N GLU A 419 15.29 4.86 -27.47
CA GLU A 419 15.96 4.31 -26.28
C GLU A 419 15.09 3.22 -25.65
N ASP A 420 15.70 2.25 -24.95
CA ASP A 420 15.01 1.19 -24.20
C ASP A 420 13.99 1.77 -23.21
N ASN A 421 14.34 2.87 -22.53
CA ASN A 421 13.44 3.56 -21.59
C ASN A 421 12.21 4.16 -22.27
N GLN A 422 12.30 4.56 -23.57
CA GLN A 422 11.16 5.11 -24.32
C GLN A 422 10.17 4.02 -24.76
N SER A 423 10.66 2.76 -24.82
CA SER A 423 9.88 1.59 -25.21
C SER A 423 9.45 0.77 -24.00
N ASN A 424 9.80 1.18 -22.77
CA ASN A 424 9.59 0.43 -21.53
C ASN A 424 10.07 -1.03 -21.61
N VAL A 425 11.17 -1.25 -22.33
CA VAL A 425 11.81 -2.56 -22.48
C VAL A 425 12.93 -2.69 -21.46
N VAL A 426 13.01 -3.83 -20.78
CA VAL A 426 14.12 -4.13 -19.86
C VAL A 426 14.88 -5.37 -20.31
N PHE A 427 16.21 -5.29 -20.33
CA PHE A 427 17.08 -6.44 -20.59
C PHE A 427 17.51 -7.08 -19.27
N ILE A 428 17.30 -8.40 -19.14
CA ILE A 428 17.56 -9.15 -17.91
C ILE A 428 18.56 -10.27 -18.19
N PRO A 429 19.78 -10.19 -17.68
CA PRO A 429 20.77 -11.26 -17.81
C PRO A 429 20.49 -12.37 -16.81
N LEU A 430 20.50 -13.64 -17.26
CA LEU A 430 20.18 -14.81 -16.47
C LEU A 430 21.38 -15.61 -15.97
N SER A 431 22.60 -15.11 -16.20
CA SER A 431 23.86 -15.79 -15.84
C SER A 431 23.99 -17.21 -16.38
N GLY A 432 23.43 -17.44 -17.57
CA GLY A 432 23.50 -18.68 -18.33
C GLY A 432 22.15 -19.19 -18.85
N SER A 433 22.24 -20.02 -19.90
CA SER A 433 21.09 -20.55 -20.63
C SER A 433 20.19 -21.51 -19.80
N GLY A 434 20.72 -22.13 -18.75
CA GLY A 434 19.99 -23.08 -17.90
C GLY A 434 18.77 -22.48 -17.19
N ASN A 435 18.80 -21.19 -16.89
CA ASN A 435 17.73 -20.47 -16.19
C ASN A 435 16.65 -19.90 -17.14
N MET A 436 16.89 -19.96 -18.47
CA MET A 436 16.04 -19.30 -19.46
C MET A 436 14.58 -19.77 -19.44
N ILE A 437 14.37 -21.09 -19.45
CA ILE A 437 13.04 -21.69 -19.51
C ILE A 437 12.23 -21.38 -18.27
N ASN A 438 12.84 -21.54 -17.08
CA ASN A 438 12.13 -21.28 -15.82
C ASN A 438 11.79 -19.80 -15.67
N SER A 439 12.72 -18.90 -16.03
CA SER A 439 12.48 -17.47 -16.00
C SER A 439 11.37 -17.05 -16.98
N SER A 440 11.38 -17.60 -18.20
CA SER A 440 10.33 -17.39 -19.19
C SER A 440 8.97 -17.88 -18.66
N THR A 441 8.92 -19.05 -18.04
CA THR A 441 7.69 -19.61 -17.47
C THR A 441 7.15 -18.73 -16.34
N ILE A 442 8.01 -18.22 -15.45
CA ILE A 442 7.61 -17.29 -14.38
C ILE A 442 7.01 -16.01 -14.98
N LEU A 443 7.68 -15.38 -15.96
CA LEU A 443 7.18 -14.17 -16.59
C LEU A 443 5.85 -14.41 -17.34
N LYS A 444 5.70 -15.56 -17.96
CA LYS A 444 4.44 -15.97 -18.60
C LYS A 444 3.30 -16.11 -17.57
N THR A 445 3.57 -16.75 -16.42
CA THR A 445 2.58 -16.89 -15.34
C THR A 445 2.22 -15.54 -14.73
N MET A 446 3.17 -14.59 -14.72
CA MET A 446 2.93 -13.20 -14.32
C MET A 446 2.19 -12.36 -15.36
N ASP A 447 1.86 -12.92 -16.54
CA ASP A 447 1.30 -12.19 -17.68
C ASP A 447 2.16 -10.99 -18.12
N LEU A 448 3.50 -11.13 -18.01
CA LEU A 448 4.46 -10.15 -18.49
C LEU A 448 4.96 -10.54 -19.88
N ASP A 449 4.79 -9.63 -20.85
CA ASP A 449 5.29 -9.81 -22.21
C ASP A 449 6.83 -9.91 -22.19
N HIS A 450 7.35 -10.98 -22.78
CA HIS A 450 8.79 -11.21 -22.77
C HIS A 450 9.28 -11.95 -24.01
N LEU A 451 10.56 -11.75 -24.31
CA LEU A 451 11.31 -12.45 -25.33
C LEU A 451 12.55 -13.07 -24.70
N CYS A 452 12.99 -14.20 -25.25
CA CYS A 452 14.24 -14.85 -24.87
C CYS A 452 15.22 -14.70 -26.03
N LEU A 453 16.39 -14.13 -25.76
CA LEU A 453 17.50 -14.11 -26.71
C LEU A 453 18.60 -15.01 -26.17
N VAL A 454 18.91 -16.04 -26.93
CA VAL A 454 19.80 -17.12 -26.52
C VAL A 454 20.87 -17.36 -27.57
N ASP A 455 22.01 -17.86 -27.14
CA ASP A 455 23.09 -18.29 -28.05
C ASP A 455 22.67 -19.59 -28.75
N LEU A 456 23.28 -19.86 -29.89
CA LEU A 456 22.95 -21.04 -30.73
C LEU A 456 23.11 -22.35 -29.97
N ASP A 457 24.04 -22.43 -29.04
CA ASP A 457 24.28 -23.63 -28.24
C ASP A 457 23.10 -24.01 -27.28
N PHE A 458 22.23 -23.04 -26.96
CA PHE A 458 20.99 -23.30 -26.24
C PHE A 458 20.12 -24.34 -26.95
N CYS A 459 20.03 -24.28 -28.27
CA CYS A 459 19.23 -25.22 -29.06
C CYS A 459 19.65 -26.67 -28.80
N PHE A 460 20.93 -26.93 -28.76
CA PHE A 460 21.50 -28.27 -28.58
C PHE A 460 21.57 -28.71 -27.11
N LYS A 461 22.03 -27.81 -26.21
CA LYS A 461 22.28 -28.14 -24.80
C LYS A 461 21.03 -28.16 -23.95
N VAL A 462 20.06 -27.31 -24.27
CA VAL A 462 18.88 -27.09 -23.38
C VAL A 462 17.57 -27.40 -24.10
N ALA A 463 17.32 -26.80 -25.28
CA ALA A 463 16.03 -26.90 -25.94
C ALA A 463 15.67 -28.33 -26.38
N CYS A 464 16.63 -29.07 -27.00
CA CYS A 464 16.43 -30.49 -27.36
C CYS A 464 16.23 -31.36 -26.12
N LYS A 465 17.03 -31.18 -25.05
CA LYS A 465 16.92 -31.98 -23.82
C LYS A 465 15.60 -31.73 -23.05
N LYS A 466 15.01 -30.56 -23.22
CA LYS A 466 13.72 -30.16 -22.60
C LYS A 466 12.52 -30.36 -23.51
N GLY A 467 12.71 -30.91 -24.71
CA GLY A 467 11.64 -31.18 -25.67
C GLY A 467 11.02 -29.94 -26.32
N LEU A 468 11.70 -28.79 -26.29
CA LEU A 468 11.28 -27.58 -26.98
C LEU A 468 11.56 -27.64 -28.48
N LEU A 469 12.62 -28.35 -28.87
CA LEU A 469 12.97 -28.69 -30.24
C LEU A 469 13.14 -30.20 -30.37
N GLY A 470 12.69 -30.76 -31.51
CA GLY A 470 12.94 -32.17 -31.83
C GLY A 470 14.43 -32.39 -32.15
N ALA A 471 14.99 -33.45 -31.63
CA ALA A 471 16.37 -33.85 -32.02
C ALA A 471 16.48 -34.14 -33.54
N GLU A 472 15.38 -34.51 -34.15
CA GLU A 472 15.24 -34.81 -35.59
C GLU A 472 14.95 -33.55 -36.43
N ASP A 473 14.92 -32.34 -35.84
CA ASP A 473 14.65 -31.11 -36.56
C ASP A 473 15.69 -30.90 -37.68
N GLU A 474 15.23 -30.56 -38.88
CA GLU A 474 16.08 -30.47 -40.06
C GLU A 474 17.24 -29.46 -39.92
N ASP A 475 16.97 -28.32 -39.29
CA ASP A 475 17.96 -27.30 -39.05
C ASP A 475 19.02 -27.74 -38.03
N ILE A 476 18.58 -28.45 -36.96
CA ILE A 476 19.48 -29.05 -35.96
C ILE A 476 20.41 -30.06 -36.66
N GLN A 477 19.87 -30.97 -37.46
CA GLN A 477 20.66 -31.97 -38.18
C GLN A 477 21.60 -31.35 -39.23
N ALA A 478 21.19 -30.31 -39.91
CA ALA A 478 22.02 -29.58 -40.84
C ALA A 478 23.22 -28.93 -40.16
N ILE A 479 23.02 -28.31 -38.98
CA ILE A 479 24.11 -27.68 -38.20
C ILE A 479 25.08 -28.74 -37.66
N LEU A 480 24.56 -29.86 -37.09
CA LEU A 480 25.42 -30.96 -36.64
C LEU A 480 26.25 -31.55 -37.77
N THR A 481 25.68 -31.70 -38.97
CA THR A 481 26.39 -32.13 -40.16
C THR A 481 27.49 -31.14 -40.56
N LEU A 482 27.21 -29.82 -40.44
CA LEU A 482 28.20 -28.79 -40.70
C LEU A 482 29.34 -28.84 -39.69
N PHE A 483 29.07 -29.05 -38.42
CA PHE A 483 30.09 -29.22 -37.38
C PHE A 483 30.95 -30.44 -37.62
N ALA A 484 30.36 -31.58 -38.00
CA ALA A 484 31.11 -32.77 -38.38
C ALA A 484 32.07 -32.52 -39.55
N LYS A 485 31.58 -31.83 -40.59
CA LYS A 485 32.42 -31.41 -41.73
C LYS A 485 33.61 -30.54 -41.31
N PHE A 486 33.38 -29.57 -40.43
CA PHE A 486 34.44 -28.70 -39.93
C PHE A 486 35.47 -29.43 -39.04
N LYS A 487 35.05 -30.48 -38.33
CA LYS A 487 35.97 -31.36 -37.61
C LYS A 487 36.87 -32.10 -38.59
N ASP A 488 36.30 -32.67 -39.67
CA ASP A 488 37.05 -33.37 -40.70
C ASP A 488 38.04 -32.44 -41.43
N GLU A 489 37.67 -31.18 -41.57
CA GLU A 489 38.56 -30.14 -42.10
C GLU A 489 39.62 -29.65 -41.07
N GLY A 490 39.66 -30.20 -39.86
CA GLY A 490 40.61 -29.83 -38.80
C GLY A 490 40.41 -28.43 -38.21
N LYS A 491 39.22 -27.84 -38.36
CA LYS A 491 38.93 -26.48 -37.86
C LYS A 491 38.62 -26.47 -36.34
N TYR A 492 37.92 -27.50 -35.82
CA TYR A 492 37.73 -27.67 -34.38
C TYR A 492 37.54 -29.12 -33.97
N GLU A 493 37.65 -29.36 -32.64
CA GLU A 493 37.29 -30.61 -32.02
C GLU A 493 35.84 -30.54 -31.54
N LEU A 494 35.14 -31.67 -31.59
CA LEU A 494 33.78 -31.79 -31.09
C LEU A 494 33.77 -32.59 -29.78
N ASP A 495 32.85 -32.27 -28.93
CA ASP A 495 32.52 -33.05 -27.71
C ASP A 495 31.72 -34.30 -28.08
N ASN A 496 31.30 -35.06 -27.05
CA ASN A 496 30.50 -36.28 -27.19
C ASN A 496 29.09 -36.04 -27.75
N GLU A 497 28.61 -34.78 -27.71
CA GLU A 497 27.30 -34.37 -28.22
C GLU A 497 27.40 -33.80 -29.65
N GLY A 498 28.58 -33.79 -30.24
CA GLY A 498 28.85 -33.27 -31.58
C GLY A 498 28.97 -31.74 -31.63
N LEU A 499 29.21 -31.09 -30.52
CA LEU A 499 29.33 -29.65 -30.42
C LEU A 499 30.79 -29.18 -30.31
N PRO A 500 31.17 -28.00 -30.87
CA PRO A 500 32.51 -27.48 -30.77
C PRO A 500 33.01 -27.29 -29.35
N THR A 501 34.23 -27.72 -29.03
CA THR A 501 34.84 -27.55 -27.71
C THR A 501 35.50 -26.18 -27.55
N LYS A 502 35.56 -25.64 -26.33
CA LYS A 502 36.19 -24.33 -26.04
C LYS A 502 37.66 -24.28 -26.43
N ASN A 503 38.38 -25.39 -26.43
CA ASN A 503 39.81 -25.45 -26.78
C ASN A 503 40.06 -25.31 -28.29
N SER A 504 39.06 -25.56 -29.13
CA SER A 504 39.18 -25.45 -30.58
C SER A 504 38.90 -24.05 -31.12
N LEU A 505 38.32 -23.16 -30.32
CA LEU A 505 37.95 -21.79 -30.73
C LEU A 505 39.09 -20.77 -30.61
N THR A 506 40.24 -21.12 -30.05
CA THR A 506 41.34 -20.18 -29.77
C THR A 506 42.10 -19.70 -31.01
N ASN A 507 41.87 -20.27 -32.19
CA ASN A 507 42.61 -19.95 -33.42
C ASN A 507 41.75 -19.47 -34.60
N THR A 508 40.46 -19.24 -34.41
CA THR A 508 39.61 -18.70 -35.50
C THR A 508 39.04 -17.35 -35.08
N PRO A 509 39.21 -16.29 -35.89
CA PRO A 509 38.48 -15.04 -35.66
C PRO A 509 36.98 -15.31 -35.79
N ALA A 510 36.22 -14.77 -34.85
CA ALA A 510 34.76 -14.86 -34.79
C ALA A 510 34.13 -14.26 -36.05
#